data_6fdbf0075169d0e45ade7cab69a71d34
#
_entry.id   6fdbf0075169d0e45ade7cab69a71d34
#
_cell.length_a   1.000
_cell.length_b   1.000
_cell.length_c   1.000
_cell.angle_alpha   90.00
_cell.angle_beta   90.00
_cell.angle_gamma   90.00
#
_symmetry.space_group_name_H-M   'P 1'
#
loop_
_entity.id
_entity.type
_entity.pdbx_description
1 polymer ?
#
loop_
_entity_poly.entity_id
_entity_poly.type
_entity_poly.pdbx_seq_one_letter_code
_entity_poly.pdbx_strand_id
1 'polypeptide(L)'
;MPNPVTEPSAAIKRQANEARKEDRHDATRNEDMRPIEQQFFNDLEKKLWTAADRLRSNLDAAVYKHVVLGLIFLKYVSDAFEERQRELREQFINPDHDYYMDPDEYGGAGTQEYEDNIAAELEVRDYYTEKNVFWVPLEARWQTLRDCAQLPPKAALPWSKPGKDEPEEMRSVGWLIDNAMEAVERENARLKNVLNKDFTRVQLDSSKLAGLISHFSDTDFSAKEYRGQPLDLKSKDILGHVYEYFLGQFALAEGKKGGQYYTPKSIVTLIVEMLQPFKGRVYDPAMGSGGFFVQSEEFIEQHGGKAANGKSGQISVYGQESNPTTWRLAAMNMAIRGIDFNFGSGPADTLLNDLHPDLRADFVMANPPFNMKEWWNEKLATDPRWIAGTPPQGNANFAWLQHMLRHLAPTGSMALLLANGSMSSNTNNEGEIRKRLIEDDYVECMVALPGQLFTNTQIPACIWFLTRDKQNGFALDKKKRDRRGEFLFIDARQMGYMKDRVLRDFTPDDIQKIADTFHAWQQGEGYEDVAGFCYSAKLEEVRKHEHVLTPGRYVGAAEQEEDGEPFSEKMQRLTAQLVEQFAESAKLEVAIKKNLAGLGYVVEN
;
A
#
# COMPACT_ATOMS: atom_id res chain seq x y z
N MET A 1 9.43 61.09 5.12
CA MET A 1 8.20 60.58 5.76
C MET A 1 7.75 59.38 4.96
N PRO A 2 7.73 58.15 5.47
CA PRO A 2 7.20 57.00 4.76
C PRO A 2 5.69 56.97 4.88
N ASN A 3 5.00 56.61 3.77
CA ASN A 3 3.55 56.45 3.69
C ASN A 3 3.08 55.28 4.59
N PRO A 4 1.90 55.39 5.21
CA PRO A 4 1.35 54.31 6.00
C PRO A 4 0.86 53.16 5.10
N VAL A 5 1.28 51.96 5.42
CA VAL A 5 0.78 50.70 4.83
C VAL A 5 -0.66 50.53 5.34
N THR A 6 -1.64 50.66 4.46
CA THR A 6 -3.05 50.41 4.74
C THR A 6 -3.27 48.91 4.95
N GLU A 7 -3.76 48.50 6.11
CA GLU A 7 -4.21 47.13 6.37
C GLU A 7 -5.36 46.74 5.41
N PRO A 8 -5.35 45.51 4.89
CA PRO A 8 -6.44 45.05 4.01
C PRO A 8 -7.77 44.98 4.76
N SER A 9 -8.83 45.38 4.09
CA SER A 9 -10.18 45.51 4.65
C SER A 9 -10.73 44.15 5.12
N ALA A 10 -11.64 44.18 6.11
CA ALA A 10 -12.29 43.00 6.67
C ALA A 10 -12.99 42.11 5.62
N ALA A 11 -13.37 42.69 4.47
CA ALA A 11 -13.93 41.97 3.33
C ALA A 11 -12.89 41.08 2.61
N ILE A 12 -11.64 41.59 2.45
CA ILE A 12 -10.54 40.83 1.84
C ILE A 12 -10.11 39.68 2.79
N LYS A 13 -10.12 39.93 4.11
CA LYS A 13 -9.84 38.86 5.11
C LYS A 13 -10.95 37.82 5.16
N ARG A 14 -12.21 38.17 4.88
CA ARG A 14 -13.32 37.20 4.76
C ARG A 14 -13.24 36.39 3.48
N GLN A 15 -12.99 37.01 2.33
CA GLN A 15 -12.80 36.28 1.06
C GLN A 15 -11.59 35.36 1.09
N ALA A 16 -10.47 35.74 1.71
CA ALA A 16 -9.31 34.88 1.90
C ALA A 16 -9.58 33.70 2.88
N ASN A 17 -10.49 33.88 3.86
CA ASN A 17 -10.90 32.80 4.75
C ASN A 17 -11.98 31.89 4.14
N GLU A 18 -12.81 32.40 3.24
CA GLU A 18 -13.76 31.57 2.46
C GLU A 18 -13.04 30.79 1.39
N ALA A 19 -12.10 31.39 0.66
CA ALA A 19 -11.21 30.67 -0.26
C ALA A 19 -10.37 29.60 0.45
N ARG A 20 -9.88 29.87 1.68
CA ARG A 20 -9.19 28.85 2.49
C ARG A 20 -10.11 27.76 3.04
N LYS A 21 -11.41 27.98 3.13
CA LYS A 21 -12.39 26.94 3.47
C LYS A 21 -12.78 26.13 2.25
N GLU A 22 -12.86 26.72 1.07
CA GLU A 22 -13.07 26.02 -0.20
C GLU A 22 -11.83 25.18 -0.57
N ASP A 23 -10.61 25.72 -0.42
CA ASP A 23 -9.38 24.94 -0.59
C ASP A 23 -9.22 23.78 0.44
N ARG A 24 -9.81 23.90 1.64
CA ARG A 24 -9.86 22.80 2.60
C ARG A 24 -10.90 21.74 2.25
N HIS A 25 -11.92 22.05 1.46
CA HIS A 25 -12.91 21.07 1.00
C HIS A 25 -12.39 20.22 -0.17
N ASP A 26 -11.42 20.71 -0.95
CA ASP A 26 -10.79 19.92 -2.01
C ASP A 26 -9.65 19.00 -1.52
N ALA A 27 -9.12 19.21 -0.31
CA ALA A 27 -8.04 18.40 0.26
C ALA A 27 -8.49 17.07 0.92
N THR A 28 -9.81 16.82 1.03
CA THR A 28 -10.39 15.64 1.71
C THR A 28 -10.94 14.58 0.76
N ARG A 29 -10.41 14.48 -0.45
CA ARG A 29 -10.97 13.61 -1.52
C ARG A 29 -10.92 12.10 -1.28
N ASN A 30 -10.26 11.61 -0.22
CA ASN A 30 -10.27 10.19 0.14
C ASN A 30 -11.13 9.85 1.37
N GLU A 31 -11.62 10.83 2.11
CA GLU A 31 -12.60 10.59 3.18
C GLU A 31 -14.04 10.70 2.70
N ASP A 32 -14.27 11.30 1.52
CA ASP A 32 -15.60 11.46 0.92
C ASP A 32 -15.74 10.75 -0.43
N MET A 33 -15.37 9.46 -0.50
CA MET A 33 -15.89 8.64 -1.57
C MET A 33 -17.41 8.73 -1.50
N ARG A 34 -18.06 9.28 -2.55
CA ARG A 34 -19.50 9.46 -2.54
C ARG A 34 -20.16 8.13 -2.19
N PRO A 35 -21.25 8.10 -1.42
CA PRO A 35 -21.90 6.85 -1.02
C PRO A 35 -22.20 5.91 -2.19
N ILE A 36 -22.43 6.47 -3.38
CA ILE A 36 -22.66 5.70 -4.61
C ILE A 36 -21.39 5.00 -5.12
N GLU A 37 -20.24 5.64 -5.00
CA GLU A 37 -18.93 5.06 -5.39
C GLU A 37 -18.54 3.94 -4.43
N GLN A 38 -18.74 4.16 -3.12
CA GLN A 38 -18.52 3.10 -2.13
C GLN A 38 -19.42 1.89 -2.36
N GLN A 39 -20.69 2.13 -2.74
CA GLN A 39 -21.60 1.04 -3.06
C GLN A 39 -21.20 0.33 -4.36
N PHE A 40 -20.75 1.07 -5.36
CA PHE A 40 -20.19 0.50 -6.58
C PHE A 40 -19.00 -0.42 -6.29
N PHE A 41 -18.03 0.02 -5.50
CA PHE A 41 -16.87 -0.80 -5.12
C PHE A 41 -17.28 -2.04 -4.33
N ASN A 42 -18.15 -1.92 -3.34
CA ASN A 42 -18.62 -3.06 -2.55
C ASN A 42 -19.31 -4.14 -3.42
N ASP A 43 -20.12 -3.73 -4.39
CA ASP A 43 -20.79 -4.65 -5.29
C ASP A 43 -19.82 -5.26 -6.31
N LEU A 44 -18.87 -4.48 -6.80
CA LEU A 44 -17.81 -4.91 -7.70
C LEU A 44 -16.89 -5.95 -7.03
N GLU A 45 -16.39 -5.66 -5.84
CA GLU A 45 -15.57 -6.56 -5.01
C GLU A 45 -16.28 -7.88 -4.77
N LYS A 46 -17.52 -7.84 -4.33
CA LYS A 46 -18.34 -9.03 -4.08
C LYS A 46 -18.54 -9.86 -5.34
N LYS A 47 -18.82 -9.22 -6.48
CA LYS A 47 -18.99 -9.88 -7.78
C LYS A 47 -17.71 -10.60 -8.20
N LEU A 48 -16.59 -9.88 -8.18
CA LEU A 48 -15.29 -10.39 -8.60
C LEU A 48 -14.79 -11.48 -7.64
N TRP A 49 -14.95 -11.29 -6.33
CA TRP A 49 -14.57 -12.30 -5.33
C TRP A 49 -15.38 -13.59 -5.50
N THR A 50 -16.69 -13.48 -5.73
CA THR A 50 -17.55 -14.64 -5.96
C THR A 50 -17.13 -15.44 -7.20
N ALA A 51 -16.71 -14.76 -8.28
CA ALA A 51 -16.19 -15.40 -9.48
C ALA A 51 -14.86 -16.11 -9.19
N ALA A 52 -13.98 -15.45 -8.46
CA ALA A 52 -12.68 -15.96 -8.07
C ALA A 52 -12.80 -17.15 -7.10
N ASP A 53 -13.65 -17.10 -6.09
CA ASP A 53 -13.77 -18.14 -5.05
C ASP A 53 -14.20 -19.51 -5.59
N ARG A 54 -14.84 -19.55 -6.76
CA ARG A 54 -15.16 -20.80 -7.48
C ARG A 54 -13.93 -21.62 -7.89
N LEU A 55 -12.76 -20.98 -8.02
CA LEU A 55 -11.49 -21.67 -8.30
C LEU A 55 -10.84 -22.27 -7.06
N ARG A 56 -11.14 -21.72 -5.88
CA ARG A 56 -10.49 -22.06 -4.62
C ARG A 56 -10.57 -23.54 -4.25
N SER A 57 -11.64 -24.21 -4.66
CA SER A 57 -11.80 -25.65 -4.39
C SER A 57 -10.82 -26.55 -5.13
N ASN A 58 -10.06 -26.03 -6.12
CA ASN A 58 -9.24 -26.82 -7.03
C ASN A 58 -7.77 -26.40 -7.09
N LEU A 59 -7.39 -25.31 -6.44
CA LEU A 59 -6.06 -24.73 -6.50
C LEU A 59 -5.53 -24.37 -5.12
N ASP A 60 -4.21 -24.49 -4.94
CA ASP A 60 -3.50 -23.89 -3.82
C ASP A 60 -3.68 -22.35 -3.87
N ALA A 61 -3.80 -21.73 -2.69
CA ALA A 61 -4.01 -20.29 -2.56
C ALA A 61 -2.97 -19.44 -3.31
N ALA A 62 -1.72 -19.90 -3.33
CA ALA A 62 -0.64 -19.21 -4.05
C ALA A 62 -0.83 -19.22 -5.56
N VAL A 63 -1.29 -20.34 -6.15
CA VAL A 63 -1.53 -20.48 -7.59
C VAL A 63 -2.77 -19.71 -8.03
N TYR A 64 -3.84 -19.84 -7.25
CA TYR A 64 -5.12 -19.19 -7.49
C TYR A 64 -5.00 -17.66 -7.59
N LYS A 65 -4.24 -17.03 -6.69
CA LYS A 65 -3.95 -15.60 -6.65
C LYS A 65 -3.37 -15.09 -7.98
N HIS A 66 -2.41 -15.82 -8.58
CA HIS A 66 -1.78 -15.41 -9.84
C HIS A 66 -2.71 -15.49 -11.03
N VAL A 67 -3.57 -16.50 -11.05
CA VAL A 67 -4.57 -16.66 -12.12
C VAL A 67 -5.54 -15.49 -12.10
N VAL A 68 -6.08 -15.16 -10.94
CA VAL A 68 -7.08 -14.09 -10.81
C VAL A 68 -6.48 -12.71 -11.08
N LEU A 69 -5.36 -12.38 -10.41
CA LEU A 69 -4.72 -11.07 -10.59
C LEU A 69 -4.18 -10.87 -12.01
N GLY A 70 -3.67 -11.93 -12.64
CA GLY A 70 -3.23 -11.88 -14.03
C GLY A 70 -4.37 -11.58 -15.00
N LEU A 71 -5.51 -12.24 -14.85
CA LEU A 71 -6.70 -11.97 -15.68
C LEU A 71 -7.29 -10.57 -15.45
N ILE A 72 -7.33 -10.11 -14.20
CA ILE A 72 -7.76 -8.74 -13.87
C ILE A 72 -6.81 -7.73 -14.54
N PHE A 73 -5.51 -7.99 -14.52
CA PHE A 73 -4.54 -7.15 -15.19
C PHE A 73 -4.76 -7.08 -16.71
N LEU A 74 -4.92 -8.23 -17.39
CA LEU A 74 -5.22 -8.25 -18.83
C LEU A 74 -6.50 -7.52 -19.18
N LYS A 75 -7.55 -7.74 -18.39
CA LYS A 75 -8.82 -7.03 -18.58
C LYS A 75 -8.63 -5.53 -18.51
N TYR A 76 -7.91 -5.06 -17.48
CA TYR A 76 -7.65 -3.65 -17.31
C TYR A 76 -6.85 -3.02 -18.44
N VAL A 77 -5.71 -3.62 -18.82
CA VAL A 77 -4.89 -3.02 -19.88
C VAL A 77 -5.66 -2.93 -21.20
N SER A 78 -6.54 -3.91 -21.45
CA SER A 78 -7.43 -3.88 -22.60
C SER A 78 -8.50 -2.79 -22.47
N ASP A 79 -9.16 -2.66 -21.32
CA ASP A 79 -10.18 -1.64 -21.10
C ASP A 79 -9.61 -0.21 -21.19
N ALA A 80 -8.43 0.02 -20.58
CA ALA A 80 -7.74 1.30 -20.67
C ALA A 80 -7.31 1.64 -22.11
N PHE A 81 -6.88 0.61 -22.86
CA PHE A 81 -6.56 0.75 -24.27
C PHE A 81 -7.80 1.11 -25.10
N GLU A 82 -8.92 0.41 -24.91
CA GLU A 82 -10.18 0.66 -25.60
C GLU A 82 -10.80 2.03 -25.21
N GLU A 83 -10.67 2.46 -23.96
CA GLU A 83 -11.07 3.80 -23.51
C GLU A 83 -10.26 4.86 -24.28
N ARG A 84 -8.94 4.68 -24.37
CA ARG A 84 -8.08 5.60 -25.13
C ARG A 84 -8.39 5.60 -26.61
N GLN A 85 -8.71 4.45 -27.22
CA GLN A 85 -9.17 4.39 -28.62
C GLN A 85 -10.44 5.23 -28.85
N ARG A 86 -11.40 5.15 -27.96
CA ARG A 86 -12.64 5.95 -28.04
C ARG A 86 -12.34 7.45 -27.96
N GLU A 87 -11.50 7.86 -26.99
CA GLU A 87 -11.06 9.26 -26.87
C GLU A 87 -10.36 9.75 -28.13
N LEU A 88 -9.42 8.97 -28.68
CA LEU A 88 -8.71 9.32 -29.91
C LEU A 88 -9.66 9.46 -31.09
N ARG A 89 -10.60 8.52 -31.24
CA ARG A 89 -11.60 8.61 -32.30
C ARG A 89 -12.42 9.90 -32.19
N GLU A 90 -12.86 10.28 -30.98
CA GLU A 90 -13.55 11.55 -30.74
C GLU A 90 -12.67 12.76 -31.09
N GLN A 91 -11.37 12.71 -30.77
CA GLN A 91 -10.41 13.77 -31.12
C GLN A 91 -10.16 13.86 -32.64
N PHE A 92 -10.06 12.73 -33.34
CA PHE A 92 -9.88 12.69 -34.80
C PHE A 92 -11.04 13.26 -35.59
N ILE A 93 -12.27 13.14 -35.08
CA ILE A 93 -13.47 13.68 -35.74
C ILE A 93 -13.86 15.09 -35.27
N ASN A 94 -13.18 15.65 -34.25
CA ASN A 94 -13.49 16.95 -33.70
C ASN A 94 -12.67 18.06 -34.41
N PRO A 95 -13.30 18.96 -35.18
CA PRO A 95 -12.60 20.02 -35.92
C PRO A 95 -11.80 21.00 -35.04
N ASP A 96 -12.13 21.09 -33.75
CA ASP A 96 -11.47 22.01 -32.82
C ASP A 96 -10.26 21.36 -32.10
N HIS A 97 -9.91 20.09 -32.44
CA HIS A 97 -8.82 19.36 -31.80
C HIS A 97 -7.58 19.29 -32.69
N ASP A 98 -6.38 19.33 -32.08
CA ASP A 98 -5.10 19.29 -32.79
C ASP A 98 -4.90 17.98 -33.62
N TYR A 99 -5.60 16.92 -33.27
CA TYR A 99 -5.57 15.63 -33.98
C TYR A 99 -6.69 15.47 -35.01
N TYR A 100 -7.42 16.54 -35.35
CA TYR A 100 -8.51 16.48 -36.31
C TYR A 100 -8.05 15.93 -37.68
N MET A 101 -8.78 14.96 -38.18
CA MET A 101 -8.62 14.40 -39.52
C MET A 101 -9.73 14.94 -40.40
N ASP A 102 -9.37 15.83 -41.35
CA ASP A 102 -10.34 16.45 -42.24
C ASP A 102 -10.93 15.40 -43.20
N PRO A 103 -12.24 15.11 -43.14
CA PRO A 103 -12.86 14.14 -44.04
C PRO A 103 -12.64 14.43 -45.53
N ASP A 104 -12.51 15.70 -45.94
CA ASP A 104 -12.31 16.08 -47.33
C ASP A 104 -10.95 15.61 -47.90
N GLU A 105 -9.97 15.37 -47.03
CA GLU A 105 -8.68 14.78 -47.41
C GLU A 105 -8.72 13.26 -47.63
N TYR A 106 -9.80 12.60 -47.12
CA TYR A 106 -9.96 11.14 -47.11
C TYR A 106 -11.29 10.67 -47.77
N GLY A 107 -11.69 11.33 -48.85
CA GLY A 107 -12.84 10.94 -49.69
C GLY A 107 -14.21 11.35 -49.15
N GLY A 108 -14.25 12.06 -48.00
CA GLY A 108 -15.48 12.61 -47.42
C GLY A 108 -16.00 11.90 -46.18
N ALA A 109 -16.77 12.63 -45.36
CA ALA A 109 -17.30 12.13 -44.11
C ALA A 109 -18.22 10.88 -44.33
N GLY A 110 -17.97 9.83 -43.55
CA GLY A 110 -18.75 8.59 -43.59
C GLY A 110 -18.41 7.66 -44.75
N THR A 111 -17.38 7.93 -45.54
CA THR A 111 -16.85 6.99 -46.53
C THR A 111 -16.01 5.88 -45.91
N GLN A 112 -15.92 4.75 -46.61
CA GLN A 112 -15.05 3.64 -46.14
C GLN A 112 -13.58 4.08 -46.06
N GLU A 113 -13.11 4.89 -47.01
CA GLU A 113 -11.77 5.41 -47.02
C GLU A 113 -11.48 6.26 -45.78
N TYR A 114 -12.37 7.15 -45.37
CA TYR A 114 -12.21 7.93 -44.13
C TYR A 114 -12.17 7.03 -42.88
N GLU A 115 -13.06 6.06 -42.76
CA GLU A 115 -13.07 5.11 -41.62
C GLU A 115 -11.84 4.23 -41.59
N ASP A 116 -11.33 3.78 -42.75
CA ASP A 116 -10.10 2.99 -42.84
C ASP A 116 -8.87 3.79 -42.40
N ASN A 117 -8.81 5.10 -42.74
CA ASN A 117 -7.73 5.99 -42.31
C ASN A 117 -7.81 6.26 -40.78
N ILE A 118 -9.00 6.51 -40.23
CA ILE A 118 -9.16 6.62 -38.77
C ILE A 118 -8.73 5.31 -38.09
N ALA A 119 -9.14 4.16 -38.63
CA ALA A 119 -8.75 2.87 -38.07
C ALA A 119 -7.23 2.64 -38.11
N ALA A 120 -6.56 3.05 -39.19
CA ALA A 120 -5.10 2.99 -39.31
C ALA A 120 -4.40 3.92 -38.31
N GLU A 121 -4.93 5.13 -38.11
CA GLU A 121 -4.36 6.09 -37.16
C GLU A 121 -4.56 5.64 -35.71
N LEU A 122 -5.67 4.97 -35.39
CA LEU A 122 -5.90 4.35 -34.07
C LEU A 122 -4.89 3.22 -33.73
N GLU A 123 -4.19 2.67 -34.71
CA GLU A 123 -3.15 1.65 -34.48
C GLU A 123 -1.73 2.28 -34.32
N VAL A 124 -1.61 3.62 -34.21
CA VAL A 124 -0.34 4.32 -33.94
C VAL A 124 -0.06 4.35 -32.45
N ARG A 125 1.03 3.73 -32.02
CA ARG A 125 1.38 3.53 -30.60
C ARG A 125 1.62 4.80 -29.81
N ASP A 126 2.17 5.83 -30.43
CA ASP A 126 2.61 7.05 -29.75
C ASP A 126 1.47 7.75 -29.03
N TYR A 127 0.25 7.70 -29.57
CA TYR A 127 -0.95 8.24 -28.92
C TYR A 127 -1.31 7.59 -27.58
N TYR A 128 -0.91 6.34 -27.39
CA TYR A 128 -1.14 5.59 -26.14
C TYR A 128 -0.02 5.83 -25.13
N THR A 129 1.22 5.73 -25.61
CA THR A 129 2.41 5.91 -24.75
C THR A 129 2.52 7.32 -24.17
N GLU A 130 2.12 8.35 -24.92
CA GLU A 130 2.02 9.73 -24.45
C GLU A 130 1.14 9.89 -23.20
N LYS A 131 0.06 9.11 -23.13
CA LYS A 131 -0.87 9.10 -21.98
C LYS A 131 -0.59 7.99 -20.96
N ASN A 132 0.59 7.33 -21.04
CA ASN A 132 0.94 6.19 -20.20
C ASN A 132 -0.04 5.00 -20.29
N VAL A 133 -0.73 4.84 -21.42
CA VAL A 133 -1.56 3.69 -21.74
C VAL A 133 -0.70 2.62 -22.41
N PHE A 134 -0.82 1.37 -21.95
CA PHE A 134 -0.11 0.25 -22.56
C PHE A 134 -0.66 -0.06 -23.94
N TRP A 135 0.24 -0.34 -24.88
CA TRP A 135 -0.14 -0.87 -26.18
C TRP A 135 -0.62 -2.32 -26.05
N VAL A 136 -1.84 -2.60 -26.52
CA VAL A 136 -2.44 -3.93 -26.46
C VAL A 136 -2.60 -4.48 -27.89
N PRO A 137 -1.75 -5.45 -28.28
CA PRO A 137 -1.87 -6.10 -29.59
C PRO A 137 -3.13 -6.97 -29.66
N LEU A 138 -3.57 -7.28 -30.88
CA LEU A 138 -4.84 -7.96 -31.16
C LEU A 138 -5.04 -9.23 -30.33
N GLU A 139 -3.98 -10.05 -30.20
CA GLU A 139 -3.98 -11.30 -29.47
C GLU A 139 -4.18 -11.14 -27.95
N ALA A 140 -4.08 -9.90 -27.42
CA ALA A 140 -4.25 -9.60 -26.00
C ALA A 140 -5.47 -8.73 -25.70
N ARG A 141 -6.17 -8.25 -26.72
CA ARG A 141 -7.42 -7.48 -26.52
C ARG A 141 -8.48 -8.36 -25.87
N TRP A 142 -9.13 -7.85 -24.85
CA TRP A 142 -10.04 -8.66 -24.03
C TRP A 142 -11.19 -9.28 -24.84
N GLN A 143 -11.76 -8.54 -25.79
CA GLN A 143 -12.77 -9.05 -26.69
C GLN A 143 -12.27 -10.26 -27.48
N THR A 144 -11.06 -10.18 -28.04
CA THR A 144 -10.41 -11.28 -28.77
C THR A 144 -10.20 -12.50 -27.86
N LEU A 145 -9.71 -12.29 -26.63
CA LEU A 145 -9.55 -13.37 -25.66
C LEU A 145 -10.87 -14.05 -25.34
N ARG A 146 -11.93 -13.30 -25.11
CA ARG A 146 -13.26 -13.80 -24.80
C ARG A 146 -13.80 -14.66 -25.95
N ASP A 147 -13.70 -14.18 -27.16
CA ASP A 147 -14.24 -14.85 -28.34
C ASP A 147 -13.41 -16.11 -28.66
N CYS A 148 -12.09 -16.04 -28.57
CA CYS A 148 -11.20 -17.16 -28.81
C CYS A 148 -11.23 -18.22 -27.69
N ALA A 149 -11.55 -17.88 -26.45
CA ALA A 149 -11.63 -18.82 -25.32
C ALA A 149 -12.74 -19.87 -25.49
N GLN A 150 -13.70 -19.64 -26.40
CA GLN A 150 -14.79 -20.57 -26.74
C GLN A 150 -14.44 -21.49 -27.92
N LEU A 151 -13.32 -21.25 -28.60
CA LEU A 151 -12.95 -22.02 -29.79
C LEU A 151 -12.38 -23.40 -29.41
N PRO A 152 -12.67 -24.43 -30.22
CA PRO A 152 -12.06 -25.75 -30.03
C PRO A 152 -10.56 -25.73 -30.37
N PRO A 153 -9.77 -26.67 -29.82
CA PRO A 153 -8.37 -26.85 -30.20
C PRO A 153 -8.19 -26.98 -31.72
N LYS A 154 -7.12 -26.36 -32.25
CA LYS A 154 -6.77 -26.26 -33.69
C LYS A 154 -7.67 -25.33 -34.50
N ALA A 155 -8.62 -24.62 -33.92
CA ALA A 155 -9.33 -23.55 -34.62
C ALA A 155 -8.33 -22.44 -35.01
N ALA A 156 -8.50 -21.86 -36.20
CA ALA A 156 -7.72 -20.71 -36.66
C ALA A 156 -8.05 -19.47 -35.80
N LEU A 157 -7.01 -18.77 -35.36
CA LEU A 157 -7.11 -17.54 -34.60
C LEU A 157 -7.04 -16.31 -35.50
N PRO A 158 -7.55 -15.13 -35.10
CA PRO A 158 -7.61 -13.94 -35.94
C PRO A 158 -6.26 -13.22 -36.11
N TRP A 159 -5.15 -13.80 -35.67
CA TRP A 159 -3.79 -13.29 -35.88
C TRP A 159 -2.89 -14.38 -36.47
N SER A 160 -1.80 -13.93 -37.09
CA SER A 160 -0.84 -14.83 -37.76
C SER A 160 0.25 -15.30 -36.79
N LYS A 161 0.84 -16.45 -37.08
CA LYS A 161 2.06 -16.93 -36.41
C LYS A 161 3.19 -15.94 -36.60
N PRO A 162 4.05 -15.68 -35.59
CA PRO A 162 5.16 -14.74 -35.73
C PRO A 162 6.03 -15.03 -36.94
N GLY A 163 6.15 -14.03 -37.85
CA GLY A 163 6.95 -14.13 -39.07
C GLY A 163 6.41 -15.04 -40.17
N LYS A 164 5.11 -15.40 -40.14
CA LYS A 164 4.43 -16.22 -41.15
C LYS A 164 3.07 -15.60 -41.51
N ASP A 165 2.65 -15.80 -42.75
CA ASP A 165 1.30 -15.42 -43.21
C ASP A 165 0.23 -16.52 -42.95
N GLU A 166 0.50 -17.42 -42.02
CA GLU A 166 -0.41 -18.49 -41.62
C GLU A 166 -1.13 -18.10 -40.32
N PRO A 167 -2.44 -18.32 -40.18
CA PRO A 167 -3.15 -18.11 -38.92
C PRO A 167 -2.55 -18.94 -37.79
N GLU A 168 -2.49 -18.38 -36.58
CA GLU A 168 -2.15 -19.13 -35.37
C GLU A 168 -3.29 -20.08 -35.02
N GLU A 169 -3.01 -21.17 -34.33
CA GLU A 169 -4.00 -22.17 -33.97
C GLU A 169 -4.25 -22.20 -32.47
N MET A 170 -5.52 -22.33 -32.09
CA MET A 170 -5.93 -22.49 -30.71
C MET A 170 -5.35 -23.79 -30.12
N ARG A 171 -4.67 -23.71 -28.97
CA ARG A 171 -4.11 -24.88 -28.26
C ARG A 171 -4.93 -25.20 -27.01
N SER A 172 -5.00 -24.26 -26.09
CA SER A 172 -5.79 -24.33 -24.86
C SER A 172 -6.07 -22.91 -24.34
N VAL A 173 -7.04 -22.74 -23.46
CA VAL A 173 -7.33 -21.42 -22.87
C VAL A 173 -6.15 -20.93 -22.01
N GLY A 174 -5.46 -21.83 -21.30
CA GLY A 174 -4.24 -21.45 -20.56
C GLY A 174 -3.15 -20.91 -21.49
N TRP A 175 -2.91 -21.58 -22.63
CA TRP A 175 -1.97 -21.10 -23.64
C TRP A 175 -2.42 -19.75 -24.26
N LEU A 176 -3.70 -19.57 -24.49
CA LEU A 176 -4.26 -18.32 -25.03
C LEU A 176 -3.93 -17.15 -24.09
N ILE A 177 -4.09 -17.32 -22.79
CA ILE A 177 -3.76 -16.30 -21.77
C ILE A 177 -2.25 -16.07 -21.71
N ASP A 178 -1.42 -17.13 -21.70
CA ASP A 178 0.04 -17.01 -21.70
C ASP A 178 0.54 -16.26 -22.95
N ASN A 179 -0.05 -16.52 -24.12
CA ASN A 179 0.26 -15.84 -25.36
C ASN A 179 -0.11 -14.34 -25.29
N ALA A 180 -1.26 -14.01 -24.72
CA ALA A 180 -1.67 -12.63 -24.53
C ALA A 180 -0.73 -11.87 -23.58
N MET A 181 -0.33 -12.49 -22.47
CA MET A 181 0.66 -11.93 -21.54
C MET A 181 2.00 -11.67 -22.23
N GLU A 182 2.48 -12.66 -23.02
CA GLU A 182 3.73 -12.53 -23.80
C GLU A 182 3.64 -11.40 -24.82
N ALA A 183 2.51 -11.26 -25.50
CA ALA A 183 2.28 -10.21 -26.48
C ALA A 183 2.30 -8.81 -25.84
N VAL A 184 1.62 -8.63 -24.69
CA VAL A 184 1.66 -7.37 -23.96
C VAL A 184 3.08 -7.04 -23.48
N GLU A 185 3.82 -8.01 -22.93
CA GLU A 185 5.22 -7.79 -22.51
C GLU A 185 6.13 -7.42 -23.67
N ARG A 186 5.99 -8.10 -24.81
CA ARG A 186 6.80 -7.84 -26.01
C ARG A 186 6.67 -6.42 -26.49
N GLU A 187 5.46 -5.88 -26.41
CA GLU A 187 5.14 -4.56 -26.93
C GLU A 187 5.37 -3.43 -25.91
N ASN A 188 5.57 -3.75 -24.63
CA ASN A 188 5.71 -2.77 -23.55
C ASN A 188 6.97 -3.03 -22.72
N ALA A 189 8.04 -2.29 -22.97
CA ALA A 189 9.34 -2.48 -22.31
C ALA A 189 9.26 -2.42 -20.76
N ARG A 190 8.35 -1.62 -20.21
CA ARG A 190 8.12 -1.52 -18.76
C ARG A 190 7.60 -2.82 -18.11
N LEU A 191 6.97 -3.70 -18.90
CA LEU A 191 6.40 -4.96 -18.43
C LEU A 191 7.33 -6.16 -18.67
N LYS A 192 8.53 -5.95 -19.15
CA LYS A 192 9.46 -7.03 -19.50
C LYS A 192 9.76 -7.93 -18.30
N ASN A 193 9.45 -9.22 -18.41
CA ASN A 193 9.58 -10.25 -17.37
C ASN A 193 8.70 -10.04 -16.12
N VAL A 194 7.70 -9.16 -16.20
CA VAL A 194 6.79 -8.84 -15.09
C VAL A 194 5.59 -9.77 -15.05
N LEU A 195 5.01 -10.10 -16.22
CA LEU A 195 3.76 -10.84 -16.27
C LEU A 195 3.96 -12.33 -16.02
N ASN A 196 3.00 -12.95 -15.32
CA ASN A 196 3.01 -14.39 -15.09
C ASN A 196 2.49 -15.13 -16.34
N LYS A 197 3.26 -16.05 -16.88
CA LYS A 197 2.99 -16.84 -18.10
C LYS A 197 2.94 -18.34 -17.80
N ASP A 198 2.34 -18.70 -16.67
CA ASP A 198 2.27 -20.08 -16.17
C ASP A 198 0.86 -20.70 -16.25
N PHE A 199 -0.08 -20.06 -16.97
CA PHE A 199 -1.47 -20.54 -17.08
C PHE A 199 -1.59 -21.90 -17.76
N THR A 200 -0.71 -22.19 -18.69
CA THR A 200 -0.61 -23.53 -19.33
C THR A 200 -0.18 -24.61 -18.34
N ARG A 201 0.61 -24.26 -17.32
CA ARG A 201 1.12 -25.19 -16.30
C ARG A 201 0.17 -25.36 -15.12
N VAL A 202 -0.74 -24.43 -14.92
CA VAL A 202 -1.76 -24.52 -13.88
C VAL A 202 -2.73 -25.63 -14.28
N GLN A 203 -2.93 -26.61 -13.38
CA GLN A 203 -3.86 -27.74 -13.61
C GLN A 203 -5.33 -27.27 -13.49
N LEU A 204 -5.70 -26.31 -14.33
CA LEU A 204 -7.07 -25.85 -14.50
C LEU A 204 -7.62 -26.32 -15.83
N ASP A 205 -8.83 -26.82 -15.78
CA ASP A 205 -9.61 -27.12 -16.97
C ASP A 205 -9.86 -25.84 -17.80
N SER A 206 -9.69 -25.96 -19.13
CA SER A 206 -9.94 -24.85 -20.06
C SER A 206 -11.35 -24.25 -19.89
N SER A 207 -12.35 -25.05 -19.55
CA SER A 207 -13.72 -24.59 -19.31
C SER A 207 -13.81 -23.65 -18.10
N LYS A 208 -13.03 -23.87 -17.06
CA LYS A 208 -12.99 -23.01 -15.87
C LYS A 208 -12.30 -21.68 -16.15
N LEU A 209 -11.19 -21.70 -16.91
CA LEU A 209 -10.52 -20.48 -17.36
C LEU A 209 -11.41 -19.64 -18.29
N ALA A 210 -12.06 -20.29 -19.27
CA ALA A 210 -13.04 -19.64 -20.15
C ALA A 210 -14.21 -19.03 -19.35
N GLY A 211 -14.70 -19.75 -18.35
CA GLY A 211 -15.72 -19.27 -17.42
C GLY A 211 -15.30 -18.02 -16.66
N LEU A 212 -14.04 -17.94 -16.21
CA LEU A 212 -13.51 -16.74 -15.56
C LEU A 212 -13.40 -15.55 -16.52
N ILE A 213 -12.87 -15.76 -17.73
CA ILE A 213 -12.83 -14.73 -18.78
C ILE A 213 -14.24 -14.19 -19.01
N SER A 214 -15.25 -15.06 -19.14
CA SER A 214 -16.64 -14.67 -19.30
C SER A 214 -17.15 -13.85 -18.10
N HIS A 215 -16.90 -14.26 -16.87
CA HIS A 215 -17.33 -13.54 -15.67
C HIS A 215 -16.69 -12.15 -15.54
N PHE A 216 -15.40 -12.03 -15.89
CA PHE A 216 -14.74 -10.73 -15.87
C PHE A 216 -15.16 -9.85 -17.05
N SER A 217 -15.64 -10.43 -18.16
CA SER A 217 -16.19 -9.69 -19.30
C SER A 217 -17.45 -8.89 -18.94
N ASP A 218 -18.23 -9.36 -17.96
CA ASP A 218 -19.40 -8.65 -17.45
C ASP A 218 -19.05 -7.51 -16.48
N THR A 219 -17.76 -7.23 -16.28
CA THR A 219 -17.26 -6.19 -15.41
C THR A 219 -16.72 -5.04 -16.25
N ASP A 220 -17.22 -3.84 -16.03
CA ASP A 220 -16.75 -2.63 -16.68
C ASP A 220 -15.89 -1.82 -15.71
N PHE A 221 -14.57 -1.84 -15.95
CA PHE A 221 -13.61 -1.03 -15.19
C PHE A 221 -13.56 0.43 -15.69
N SER A 222 -14.27 0.77 -16.75
CA SER A 222 -14.39 2.13 -17.28
C SER A 222 -15.77 2.75 -17.03
N ALA A 223 -16.57 2.17 -16.12
CA ALA A 223 -17.92 2.62 -15.83
C ALA A 223 -17.97 4.11 -15.47
N LYS A 224 -18.76 4.89 -16.18
CA LYS A 224 -19.00 6.32 -15.93
C LYS A 224 -20.27 6.58 -15.14
N GLU A 225 -21.10 5.57 -14.94
CA GLU A 225 -22.33 5.63 -14.13
C GLU A 225 -22.60 4.31 -13.40
N TYR A 226 -23.29 4.40 -12.29
CA TYR A 226 -23.76 3.25 -11.53
C TYR A 226 -25.15 3.52 -10.98
N ARG A 227 -26.11 2.62 -11.27
CA ARG A 227 -27.53 2.76 -10.88
C ARG A 227 -28.14 4.10 -11.29
N GLY A 228 -27.76 4.60 -12.49
CA GLY A 228 -28.26 5.88 -13.02
C GLY A 228 -27.67 7.12 -12.37
N GLN A 229 -26.58 6.98 -11.59
CA GLN A 229 -25.83 8.10 -11.04
C GLN A 229 -24.41 8.14 -11.62
N PRO A 230 -23.88 9.32 -11.96
CA PRO A 230 -22.55 9.44 -12.54
C PRO A 230 -21.48 9.06 -11.50
N LEU A 231 -20.46 8.33 -11.95
CA LEU A 231 -19.25 8.03 -11.22
C LEU A 231 -18.13 8.99 -11.65
N ASP A 232 -17.43 9.59 -10.70
CA ASP A 232 -16.24 10.41 -10.95
C ASP A 232 -14.97 9.60 -10.68
N LEU A 233 -14.89 8.44 -11.34
CA LEU A 233 -13.81 7.48 -11.20
C LEU A 233 -13.13 7.26 -12.54
N LYS A 234 -11.81 7.19 -12.53
CA LYS A 234 -11.03 6.76 -13.69
C LYS A 234 -10.82 5.25 -13.65
N SER A 235 -10.67 4.64 -14.80
CA SER A 235 -10.43 3.18 -14.92
C SER A 235 -9.24 2.72 -14.07
N LYS A 236 -8.15 3.52 -14.00
CA LYS A 236 -6.98 3.25 -13.16
C LYS A 236 -7.32 3.20 -11.65
N ASP A 237 -8.25 4.04 -11.19
CA ASP A 237 -8.63 4.13 -9.78
C ASP A 237 -9.50 2.93 -9.41
N ILE A 238 -10.45 2.56 -10.28
CA ILE A 238 -11.29 1.38 -10.11
C ILE A 238 -10.43 0.11 -10.04
N LEU A 239 -9.51 -0.05 -10.98
CA LEU A 239 -8.64 -1.22 -10.96
C LEU A 239 -7.68 -1.21 -9.78
N GLY A 240 -7.06 -0.07 -9.48
CA GLY A 240 -6.18 0.08 -8.33
C GLY A 240 -6.84 -0.41 -7.06
N HIS A 241 -8.09 0.00 -6.83
CA HIS A 241 -8.91 -0.42 -5.70
C HIS A 241 -9.17 -1.94 -5.71
N VAL A 242 -9.63 -2.48 -6.85
CA VAL A 242 -9.87 -3.93 -7.02
C VAL A 242 -8.60 -4.74 -6.79
N TYR A 243 -7.47 -4.27 -7.32
CA TYR A 243 -6.19 -4.96 -7.17
C TYR A 243 -5.76 -5.02 -5.69
N GLU A 244 -5.88 -3.93 -4.95
CA GLU A 244 -5.60 -3.87 -3.51
C GLU A 244 -6.55 -4.76 -2.70
N TYR A 245 -7.84 -4.73 -3.02
CA TYR A 245 -8.81 -5.61 -2.39
C TYR A 245 -8.41 -7.08 -2.51
N PHE A 246 -8.07 -7.53 -3.73
CA PHE A 246 -7.65 -8.91 -3.95
C PHE A 246 -6.33 -9.24 -3.24
N LEU A 247 -5.35 -8.34 -3.24
CA LEU A 247 -4.11 -8.53 -2.47
C LEU A 247 -4.41 -8.72 -0.98
N GLY A 248 -5.30 -7.91 -0.41
CA GLY A 248 -5.75 -8.02 0.97
C GLY A 248 -6.45 -9.35 1.25
N GLN A 249 -7.40 -9.77 0.40
CA GLN A 249 -8.12 -11.04 0.55
C GLN A 249 -7.20 -12.26 0.44
N PHE A 250 -6.23 -12.23 -0.47
CA PHE A 250 -5.25 -13.30 -0.58
C PHE A 250 -4.29 -13.37 0.61
N ALA A 251 -3.88 -12.22 1.15
CA ALA A 251 -3.08 -12.17 2.36
C ALA A 251 -3.82 -12.80 3.56
N LEU A 252 -5.14 -12.56 3.67
CA LEU A 252 -6.00 -13.21 4.65
C LEU A 252 -6.09 -14.72 4.45
N ALA A 253 -6.22 -15.20 3.20
CA ALA A 253 -6.39 -16.60 2.86
C ALA A 253 -5.10 -17.43 3.02
N GLU A 254 -3.92 -16.86 2.75
CA GLU A 254 -2.62 -17.52 2.90
C GLU A 254 -2.26 -17.78 4.38
N GLY A 255 -2.84 -17.04 5.31
CA GLY A 255 -2.74 -17.26 6.75
C GLY A 255 -1.30 -17.30 7.27
N LYS A 256 -1.10 -17.93 8.45
CA LYS A 256 0.19 -17.96 9.18
C LYS A 256 1.34 -18.71 8.49
N LYS A 257 1.11 -19.39 7.37
CA LYS A 257 2.11 -20.25 6.71
C LYS A 257 2.96 -19.54 5.65
N GLY A 258 2.56 -18.35 5.16
CA GLY A 258 3.20 -17.71 4.00
C GLY A 258 4.39 -16.82 4.33
N GLY A 259 4.62 -16.44 5.59
CA GLY A 259 5.76 -15.57 5.98
C GLY A 259 5.75 -14.16 5.38
N GLN A 260 4.81 -13.84 4.52
CA GLN A 260 4.69 -12.53 3.87
C GLN A 260 3.68 -11.68 4.64
N TYR A 261 4.17 -10.62 5.26
CA TYR A 261 3.33 -9.68 6.01
C TYR A 261 2.75 -8.66 5.05
N TYR A 262 1.44 -8.74 4.82
CA TYR A 262 0.70 -7.63 4.22
C TYR A 262 0.63 -6.50 5.25
N THR A 263 1.13 -5.31 4.91
CA THR A 263 1.03 -4.15 5.79
C THR A 263 -0.37 -3.55 5.68
N PRO A 264 -1.13 -3.44 6.77
CA PRO A 264 -2.44 -2.80 6.76
C PRO A 264 -2.38 -1.38 6.18
N LYS A 265 -3.36 -1.01 5.37
CA LYS A 265 -3.40 0.30 4.69
C LYS A 265 -3.27 1.45 5.69
N SER A 266 -3.95 1.40 6.83
CA SER A 266 -3.88 2.43 7.87
C SER A 266 -2.46 2.66 8.42
N ILE A 267 -1.65 1.58 8.55
CA ILE A 267 -0.25 1.70 8.98
C ILE A 267 0.61 2.31 7.87
N VAL A 268 0.38 1.91 6.62
CA VAL A 268 1.08 2.49 5.46
C VAL A 268 0.77 3.98 5.37
N THR A 269 -0.51 4.35 5.47
CA THR A 269 -0.97 5.75 5.48
C THR A 269 -0.32 6.54 6.62
N LEU A 270 -0.33 6.00 7.85
CA LEU A 270 0.31 6.65 8.99
C LEU A 270 1.79 6.96 8.73
N ILE A 271 2.54 5.99 8.21
CA ILE A 271 3.98 6.17 7.92
C ILE A 271 4.18 7.22 6.83
N VAL A 272 3.37 7.20 5.78
CA VAL A 272 3.45 8.15 4.67
C VAL A 272 3.06 9.57 5.13
N GLU A 273 1.99 9.71 5.92
CA GLU A 273 1.58 11.00 6.51
C GLU A 273 2.67 11.58 7.41
N MET A 274 3.34 10.76 8.22
CA MET A 274 4.45 11.22 9.07
C MET A 274 5.70 11.60 8.28
N LEU A 275 6.06 10.86 7.22
CA LEU A 275 7.26 11.13 6.41
C LEU A 275 7.06 12.18 5.33
N GLN A 276 5.86 12.32 4.78
CA GLN A 276 5.49 13.23 3.71
C GLN A 276 6.41 13.15 2.47
N PRO A 277 6.45 12.00 1.76
CA PRO A 277 7.36 11.78 0.64
C PRO A 277 6.87 12.47 -0.64
N PHE A 278 6.85 13.79 -0.64
CA PHE A 278 6.31 14.59 -1.74
C PHE A 278 7.24 14.63 -2.96
N LYS A 279 8.55 14.57 -2.75
CA LYS A 279 9.56 14.66 -3.81
C LYS A 279 10.84 13.95 -3.41
N GLY A 280 11.46 13.27 -4.39
CA GLY A 280 12.77 12.64 -4.21
C GLY A 280 12.72 11.13 -4.42
N ARG A 281 13.70 10.43 -3.90
CA ARG A 281 13.82 8.98 -4.03
C ARG A 281 13.20 8.29 -2.82
N VAL A 282 12.27 7.38 -3.10
CA VAL A 282 11.61 6.53 -2.12
C VAL A 282 12.12 5.10 -2.29
N TYR A 283 12.59 4.47 -1.21
CA TYR A 283 13.12 3.12 -1.24
C TYR A 283 12.43 2.22 -0.21
N ASP A 284 12.06 1.02 -0.64
CA ASP A 284 11.59 -0.06 0.22
C ASP A 284 12.39 -1.34 -0.05
N PRO A 285 13.29 -1.74 0.88
CA PRO A 285 14.13 -2.94 0.73
C PRO A 285 13.39 -4.27 0.93
N ALA A 286 12.14 -4.25 1.37
CA ALA A 286 11.28 -5.41 1.58
C ALA A 286 9.86 -5.11 1.09
N MET A 287 9.77 -4.64 -0.17
CA MET A 287 8.63 -3.90 -0.71
C MET A 287 7.31 -4.66 -0.76
N GLY A 288 7.33 -5.98 -0.61
CA GLY A 288 6.11 -6.75 -0.72
C GLY A 288 5.38 -6.48 -2.04
N SER A 289 4.12 -6.11 -1.98
CA SER A 289 3.31 -5.72 -3.14
C SER A 289 3.43 -4.24 -3.54
N GLY A 290 4.34 -3.47 -2.91
CA GLY A 290 4.58 -2.06 -3.22
C GLY A 290 3.62 -1.07 -2.55
N GLY A 291 3.01 -1.44 -1.43
CA GLY A 291 2.00 -0.62 -0.74
C GLY A 291 2.49 0.77 -0.35
N PHE A 292 3.73 0.92 0.13
CA PHE A 292 4.30 2.23 0.47
C PHE A 292 4.45 3.15 -0.74
N PHE A 293 4.76 2.60 -1.91
CA PHE A 293 4.90 3.40 -3.13
C PHE A 293 3.55 3.92 -3.61
N VAL A 294 2.52 3.05 -3.60
CA VAL A 294 1.15 3.43 -3.94
C VAL A 294 0.66 4.55 -3.04
N GLN A 295 0.81 4.37 -1.72
CA GLN A 295 0.35 5.37 -0.76
C GLN A 295 1.14 6.69 -0.87
N SER A 296 2.42 6.64 -1.25
CA SER A 296 3.22 7.85 -1.49
C SER A 296 2.71 8.63 -2.70
N GLU A 297 2.30 7.96 -3.77
CA GLU A 297 1.67 8.62 -4.93
C GLU A 297 0.27 9.15 -4.58
N GLU A 298 -0.55 8.37 -3.86
CA GLU A 298 -1.86 8.84 -3.36
C GLU A 298 -1.70 10.10 -2.50
N PHE A 299 -0.69 10.13 -1.62
CA PHE A 299 -0.36 11.31 -0.81
C PHE A 299 -0.05 12.54 -1.68
N ILE A 300 0.74 12.39 -2.75
CA ILE A 300 1.04 13.49 -3.67
C ILE A 300 -0.22 13.95 -4.40
N GLU A 301 -1.06 13.04 -4.87
CA GLU A 301 -2.31 13.35 -5.57
C GLU A 301 -3.29 14.12 -4.66
N GLN A 302 -3.44 13.70 -3.40
CA GLN A 302 -4.30 14.35 -2.40
C GLN A 302 -3.85 15.78 -2.06
N HIS A 303 -2.55 16.03 -2.10
CA HIS A 303 -1.99 17.36 -1.89
C HIS A 303 -1.89 18.17 -3.21
N GLY A 304 -2.77 17.88 -4.18
CA GLY A 304 -2.93 18.62 -5.43
C GLY A 304 -1.79 18.41 -6.44
N GLY A 305 -1.00 17.34 -6.30
CA GLY A 305 0.17 17.08 -7.15
C GLY A 305 1.25 18.18 -7.09
N LYS A 306 1.10 19.13 -6.16
CA LYS A 306 2.00 20.28 -6.01
C LYS A 306 2.34 20.49 -4.53
N ALA A 307 3.59 20.80 -4.24
CA ALA A 307 3.96 21.35 -2.94
C ALA A 307 3.28 22.70 -2.71
N ALA A 308 3.14 23.12 -1.45
CA ALA A 308 2.53 24.41 -1.09
C ALA A 308 3.22 25.62 -1.77
N ASN A 309 4.46 25.44 -2.27
CA ASN A 309 5.20 26.42 -3.08
C ASN A 309 4.90 26.34 -4.59
N GLY A 310 3.92 25.56 -5.05
CA GLY A 310 3.51 25.41 -6.44
C GLY A 310 4.41 24.49 -7.29
N LYS A 311 5.40 23.79 -6.70
CA LYS A 311 6.23 22.81 -7.42
C LYS A 311 5.50 21.48 -7.50
N SER A 312 5.58 20.83 -8.67
CA SER A 312 5.02 19.48 -8.88
C SER A 312 5.69 18.47 -7.96
N GLY A 313 4.90 17.66 -7.27
CA GLY A 313 5.38 16.48 -6.56
C GLY A 313 5.88 15.45 -7.57
N GLN A 314 7.02 14.82 -7.29
CA GLN A 314 7.56 13.74 -8.11
C GLN A 314 8.49 12.88 -7.28
N ILE A 315 8.17 11.61 -7.19
CA ILE A 315 9.03 10.61 -6.56
C ILE A 315 9.65 9.68 -7.60
N SER A 316 10.81 9.13 -7.26
CA SER A 316 11.44 8.04 -7.98
C SER A 316 11.47 6.81 -7.07
N VAL A 317 10.82 5.76 -7.50
CA VAL A 317 10.57 4.56 -6.70
C VAL A 317 11.65 3.52 -6.91
N TYR A 318 12.21 3.03 -5.82
CA TYR A 318 13.19 1.95 -5.77
C TYR A 318 12.70 0.88 -4.80
N GLY A 319 12.83 -0.38 -5.17
CA GLY A 319 12.38 -1.48 -4.31
C GLY A 319 13.19 -2.74 -4.50
N GLN A 320 13.11 -3.62 -3.50
CA GLN A 320 13.66 -4.96 -3.58
C GLN A 320 12.76 -5.97 -2.89
N GLU A 321 12.63 -7.16 -3.47
CA GLU A 321 11.81 -8.26 -2.95
C GLU A 321 12.47 -9.59 -3.32
N SER A 322 12.52 -10.51 -2.38
CA SER A 322 13.14 -11.82 -2.56
C SER A 322 12.22 -12.83 -3.24
N ASN A 323 10.91 -12.73 -3.02
CA ASN A 323 9.93 -13.64 -3.59
C ASN A 323 9.60 -13.25 -5.03
N PRO A 324 9.88 -14.12 -6.04
CA PRO A 324 9.66 -13.79 -7.45
C PRO A 324 8.21 -13.42 -7.78
N THR A 325 7.29 -14.06 -7.09
CA THR A 325 5.86 -13.86 -7.23
C THR A 325 5.43 -12.50 -6.73
N THR A 326 5.84 -12.16 -5.51
CA THR A 326 5.53 -10.87 -4.87
C THR A 326 6.21 -9.72 -5.60
N TRP A 327 7.44 -9.92 -6.09
CA TRP A 327 8.14 -8.97 -6.95
C TRP A 327 7.33 -8.62 -8.22
N ARG A 328 6.78 -9.65 -8.91
CA ARG A 328 5.93 -9.43 -10.09
C ARG A 328 4.64 -8.70 -9.73
N LEU A 329 4.02 -9.04 -8.60
CA LEU A 329 2.82 -8.34 -8.12
C LEU A 329 3.09 -6.87 -7.85
N ALA A 330 4.22 -6.52 -7.24
CA ALA A 330 4.63 -5.14 -7.04
C ALA A 330 4.83 -4.42 -8.38
N ALA A 331 5.55 -5.04 -9.32
CA ALA A 331 5.77 -4.46 -10.64
C ALA A 331 4.45 -4.23 -11.41
N MET A 332 3.52 -5.18 -11.36
CA MET A 332 2.19 -5.02 -11.93
C MET A 332 1.41 -3.89 -11.23
N ASN A 333 1.50 -3.79 -9.92
CA ASN A 333 0.84 -2.75 -9.14
C ASN A 333 1.31 -1.34 -9.53
N MET A 334 2.64 -1.16 -9.71
CA MET A 334 3.21 0.09 -10.19
C MET A 334 2.78 0.39 -11.64
N ALA A 335 2.83 -0.62 -12.50
CA ALA A 335 2.44 -0.49 -13.90
C ALA A 335 0.98 -0.03 -14.07
N ILE A 336 0.06 -0.63 -13.32
CA ILE A 336 -1.38 -0.27 -13.30
C ILE A 336 -1.57 1.23 -12.99
N ARG A 337 -0.79 1.76 -12.06
CA ARG A 337 -0.90 3.16 -11.61
C ARG A 337 -0.05 4.13 -12.42
N GLY A 338 0.71 3.63 -13.39
CA GLY A 338 1.62 4.45 -14.18
C GLY A 338 2.82 4.99 -13.39
N ILE A 339 3.15 4.34 -12.25
CA ILE A 339 4.29 4.71 -11.41
C ILE A 339 5.57 4.14 -12.01
N ASP A 340 6.56 5.00 -12.29
CA ASP A 340 7.88 4.56 -12.72
C ASP A 340 8.66 3.98 -11.55
N PHE A 341 9.28 2.82 -11.75
CA PHE A 341 9.97 2.10 -10.70
C PHE A 341 11.30 1.48 -11.13
N ASN A 342 12.19 1.27 -10.16
CA ASN A 342 13.41 0.49 -10.31
C ASN A 342 13.46 -0.59 -9.21
N PHE A 343 13.17 -1.83 -9.58
CA PHE A 343 13.20 -2.98 -8.67
C PHE A 343 14.43 -3.88 -8.89
N GLY A 344 15.49 -3.30 -9.45
CA GLY A 344 16.71 -4.01 -9.79
C GLY A 344 16.55 -4.97 -10.98
N SER A 345 17.48 -5.90 -11.11
CA SER A 345 17.51 -6.86 -12.23
C SER A 345 16.50 -8.02 -12.07
N GLY A 346 15.84 -8.14 -10.92
CA GLY A 346 14.89 -9.19 -10.59
C GLY A 346 14.77 -9.44 -9.08
N PRO A 347 14.04 -10.50 -8.66
CA PRO A 347 13.89 -10.83 -7.25
C PRO A 347 15.23 -11.24 -6.63
N ALA A 348 15.54 -10.69 -5.45
CA ALA A 348 16.76 -11.00 -4.71
C ALA A 348 16.59 -10.76 -3.21
N ASP A 349 17.33 -11.53 -2.41
CA ASP A 349 17.45 -11.31 -0.97
C ASP A 349 18.25 -10.04 -0.70
N THR A 350 17.63 -9.06 -0.10
CA THR A 350 18.19 -7.71 0.12
C THR A 350 19.42 -7.72 1.02
N LEU A 351 19.44 -8.58 2.04
CA LEU A 351 20.56 -8.62 2.97
C LEU A 351 21.77 -9.32 2.36
N LEU A 352 21.56 -10.34 1.51
CA LEU A 352 22.61 -11.10 0.86
C LEU A 352 23.06 -10.54 -0.49
N ASN A 353 22.14 -9.92 -1.24
CA ASN A 353 22.37 -9.40 -2.59
C ASN A 353 21.65 -8.08 -2.77
N ASP A 354 22.28 -7.00 -2.34
CA ASP A 354 21.78 -5.64 -2.49
C ASP A 354 21.86 -5.21 -3.97
N LEU A 355 20.71 -5.00 -4.59
CA LEU A 355 20.61 -4.60 -6.00
C LEU A 355 20.73 -3.08 -6.20
N HIS A 356 20.78 -2.31 -5.11
CA HIS A 356 20.86 -0.83 -5.14
C HIS A 356 22.01 -0.27 -4.27
N PRO A 357 23.24 -0.81 -4.32
CA PRO A 357 24.30 -0.52 -3.33
C PRO A 357 24.70 0.96 -3.25
N ASP A 358 24.55 1.70 -4.35
CA ASP A 358 24.89 3.11 -4.45
C ASP A 358 23.71 4.06 -4.20
N LEU A 359 22.51 3.52 -4.02
CA LEU A 359 21.31 4.32 -3.77
C LEU A 359 21.46 5.08 -2.44
N ARG A 360 21.09 6.37 -2.50
CA ARG A 360 20.87 7.22 -1.33
C ARG A 360 19.50 7.85 -1.49
N ALA A 361 18.53 7.28 -0.78
CA ALA A 361 17.12 7.67 -0.88
C ALA A 361 16.79 8.77 0.12
N ASP A 362 15.91 9.66 -0.29
CA ASP A 362 15.42 10.74 0.55
C ASP A 362 14.44 10.20 1.62
N PHE A 363 13.69 9.16 1.24
CA PHE A 363 12.77 8.43 2.12
C PHE A 363 13.02 6.93 2.01
N VAL A 364 13.13 6.24 3.15
CA VAL A 364 13.24 4.78 3.21
C VAL A 364 12.14 4.26 4.13
N MET A 365 11.25 3.41 3.61
CA MET A 365 10.13 2.85 4.38
C MET A 365 10.12 1.34 4.22
N ALA A 366 9.91 0.61 5.31
CA ALA A 366 9.80 -0.84 5.21
C ALA A 366 8.99 -1.48 6.34
N ASN A 367 8.33 -2.59 5.98
CA ASN A 367 7.81 -3.58 6.91
C ASN A 367 8.46 -4.94 6.61
N PRO A 368 9.71 -5.17 7.03
CA PRO A 368 10.39 -6.44 6.78
C PRO A 368 9.84 -7.57 7.67
N PRO A 369 10.17 -8.84 7.37
CA PRO A 369 9.79 -9.96 8.22
C PRO A 369 10.33 -9.80 9.65
N PHE A 370 9.40 -9.83 10.65
CA PHE A 370 9.77 -9.64 12.06
C PHE A 370 10.57 -10.83 12.59
N ASN A 371 11.67 -10.54 13.29
CA ASN A 371 12.48 -11.53 13.99
C ASN A 371 12.97 -12.66 13.05
N MET A 372 13.29 -12.36 11.79
CA MET A 372 13.77 -13.32 10.81
C MET A 372 15.08 -13.96 11.30
N LYS A 373 15.07 -15.31 11.37
CA LYS A 373 16.19 -16.09 11.93
C LYS A 373 17.19 -16.58 10.86
N GLU A 374 16.69 -16.93 9.67
CA GLU A 374 17.46 -17.52 8.59
C GLU A 374 17.90 -16.45 7.57
N TRP A 375 18.72 -15.51 8.01
CA TRP A 375 19.19 -14.39 7.17
C TRP A 375 20.72 -14.31 7.09
N TRP A 376 21.42 -14.93 8.06
CA TRP A 376 22.84 -14.78 8.22
C TRP A 376 23.65 -15.57 7.18
N ASN A 377 24.73 -14.96 6.72
CA ASN A 377 25.80 -15.62 5.95
C ASN A 377 27.14 -15.06 6.42
N GLU A 378 28.19 -15.87 6.43
CA GLU A 378 29.53 -15.47 6.89
C GLU A 378 30.10 -14.26 6.10
N LYS A 379 29.69 -14.07 4.86
CA LYS A 379 30.04 -12.90 4.05
C LYS A 379 29.55 -11.58 4.67
N LEU A 380 28.55 -11.62 5.53
CA LEU A 380 27.97 -10.47 6.20
C LEU A 380 28.73 -10.08 7.47
N ALA A 381 29.67 -10.88 7.95
CA ALA A 381 30.39 -10.63 9.19
C ALA A 381 31.14 -9.28 9.20
N THR A 382 31.65 -8.87 8.04
CA THR A 382 32.41 -7.62 7.84
C THR A 382 31.71 -6.64 6.90
N ASP A 383 30.40 -6.73 6.79
CA ASP A 383 29.61 -5.90 5.87
C ASP A 383 29.67 -4.43 6.31
N PRO A 384 29.99 -3.49 5.40
CA PRO A 384 30.12 -2.07 5.72
C PRO A 384 28.80 -1.38 6.11
N ARG A 385 27.65 -2.08 5.98
CA ARG A 385 26.36 -1.59 6.45
C ARG A 385 26.26 -1.57 7.99
N TRP A 386 27.05 -2.39 8.70
CA TRP A 386 26.96 -2.54 10.15
C TRP A 386 27.65 -1.42 10.92
N ILE A 387 27.22 -0.17 10.70
CA ILE A 387 27.83 1.03 11.28
C ILE A 387 27.68 1.11 12.81
N ALA A 388 26.61 0.55 13.36
CA ALA A 388 26.37 0.51 14.81
C ALA A 388 26.79 -0.84 15.46
N GLY A 389 27.35 -1.76 14.68
CA GLY A 389 27.80 -3.07 15.12
C GLY A 389 27.12 -4.21 14.39
N THR A 390 27.75 -5.38 14.38
CA THR A 390 27.26 -6.57 13.68
C THR A 390 25.94 -7.05 14.32
N PRO A 391 24.84 -7.18 13.54
CA PRO A 391 23.57 -7.65 14.06
C PRO A 391 23.61 -9.12 14.50
N PRO A 392 22.72 -9.55 15.42
CA PRO A 392 22.63 -10.94 15.85
C PRO A 392 22.34 -11.89 14.68
N GLN A 393 23.07 -12.98 14.57
CA GLN A 393 22.87 -13.99 13.50
C GLN A 393 21.44 -14.59 13.50
N GLY A 394 20.83 -14.71 14.68
CA GLY A 394 19.49 -15.29 14.85
C GLY A 394 18.33 -14.28 14.79
N ASN A 395 18.59 -13.00 14.48
CA ASN A 395 17.55 -11.97 14.38
C ASN A 395 17.97 -10.82 13.44
N ALA A 396 17.25 -10.64 12.35
CA ALA A 396 17.55 -9.64 11.32
C ALA A 396 17.05 -8.22 11.63
N ASN A 397 16.33 -7.97 12.72
CA ASN A 397 15.70 -6.66 12.97
C ASN A 397 16.69 -5.49 12.82
N PHE A 398 17.85 -5.58 13.46
CA PHE A 398 18.89 -4.56 13.36
C PHE A 398 19.75 -4.64 12.09
N ALA A 399 19.69 -5.73 11.34
CA ALA A 399 20.26 -5.80 9.99
C ALA A 399 19.42 -4.96 9.02
N TRP A 400 18.11 -5.10 9.05
CA TRP A 400 17.18 -4.26 8.28
C TRP A 400 17.35 -2.79 8.62
N LEU A 401 17.40 -2.44 9.90
CA LEU A 401 17.57 -1.06 10.35
C LEU A 401 18.86 -0.44 9.80
N GLN A 402 19.98 -1.13 9.92
CA GLN A 402 21.26 -0.61 9.45
C GLN A 402 21.38 -0.61 7.92
N HIS A 403 20.77 -1.60 7.23
CA HIS A 403 20.66 -1.57 5.78
C HIS A 403 19.90 -0.33 5.30
N MET A 404 18.73 -0.03 5.87
CA MET A 404 17.95 1.15 5.53
C MET A 404 18.72 2.44 5.83
N LEU A 405 19.36 2.52 6.98
CA LEU A 405 20.18 3.68 7.37
C LEU A 405 21.38 3.87 6.41
N ARG A 406 21.97 2.80 5.87
CA ARG A 406 23.04 2.88 4.86
C ARG A 406 22.53 3.50 3.56
N HIS A 407 21.29 3.19 3.17
CA HIS A 407 20.65 3.72 1.96
C HIS A 407 20.01 5.11 2.13
N LEU A 408 20.01 5.64 3.34
CA LEU A 408 19.45 6.96 3.62
C LEU A 408 20.39 8.08 3.13
N ALA A 409 19.82 9.06 2.42
CA ALA A 409 20.51 10.28 2.02
C ALA A 409 20.97 11.10 3.25
N PRO A 410 21.95 12.01 3.14
CA PRO A 410 22.42 12.83 4.26
C PRO A 410 21.33 13.64 4.96
N THR A 411 20.28 14.04 4.24
CA THR A 411 19.12 14.78 4.76
C THR A 411 17.84 13.93 4.77
N GLY A 412 17.98 12.61 4.55
CA GLY A 412 16.85 11.71 4.42
C GLY A 412 16.22 11.32 5.76
N SER A 413 14.99 10.82 5.68
CA SER A 413 14.24 10.27 6.81
C SER A 413 13.73 8.86 6.48
N MET A 414 13.65 8.00 7.49
CA MET A 414 13.18 6.64 7.31
C MET A 414 12.18 6.22 8.39
N ALA A 415 11.31 5.28 8.02
CA ALA A 415 10.40 4.62 8.93
C ALA A 415 10.51 3.10 8.79
N LEU A 416 10.71 2.41 9.90
CA LEU A 416 10.87 0.96 9.93
C LEU A 416 9.91 0.35 10.95
N LEU A 417 9.09 -0.57 10.47
CA LEU A 417 8.22 -1.37 11.33
C LEU A 417 8.99 -2.56 11.90
N LEU A 418 8.95 -2.72 13.22
CA LEU A 418 9.57 -3.84 13.93
C LEU A 418 8.68 -4.34 15.06
N ALA A 419 8.95 -5.56 15.53
CA ALA A 419 8.35 -6.06 16.77
C ALA A 419 8.80 -5.21 17.98
N ASN A 420 7.90 -5.04 18.97
CA ASN A 420 8.16 -4.21 20.17
C ASN A 420 9.43 -4.60 20.93
N GLY A 421 9.86 -5.87 20.87
CA GLY A 421 11.12 -6.32 21.47
C GLY A 421 12.34 -5.53 21.03
N SER A 422 12.33 -4.98 19.81
CA SER A 422 13.44 -4.16 19.29
C SER A 422 13.72 -2.91 20.12
N MET A 423 12.71 -2.36 20.79
CA MET A 423 12.83 -1.17 21.64
C MET A 423 13.58 -1.39 22.94
N SER A 424 13.64 -2.64 23.44
CA SER A 424 14.13 -2.94 24.79
C SER A 424 15.04 -4.16 24.92
N SER A 425 15.11 -5.04 23.91
CA SER A 425 15.93 -6.26 23.96
C SER A 425 17.42 -5.92 24.09
N ASN A 426 18.09 -6.64 24.98
CA ASN A 426 19.54 -6.60 25.14
C ASN A 426 20.21 -7.93 24.71
N THR A 427 19.45 -8.82 24.09
CA THR A 427 19.90 -10.14 23.67
C THR A 427 20.92 -10.01 22.52
N ASN A 428 22.02 -10.77 22.60
CA ASN A 428 22.97 -10.92 21.49
C ASN A 428 23.42 -9.58 20.84
N ASN A 429 23.82 -8.60 21.63
CA ASN A 429 24.34 -7.29 21.19
C ASN A 429 23.27 -6.28 20.68
N GLU A 430 21.99 -6.61 20.69
CA GLU A 430 20.92 -5.69 20.24
C GLU A 430 20.92 -4.38 21.05
N GLY A 431 21.15 -4.47 22.37
CA GLY A 431 21.22 -3.31 23.26
C GLY A 431 22.38 -2.35 22.92
N GLU A 432 23.55 -2.87 22.56
CA GLU A 432 24.71 -2.04 22.19
C GLU A 432 24.51 -1.37 20.83
N ILE A 433 23.90 -2.08 19.86
CA ILE A 433 23.56 -1.48 18.55
C ILE A 433 22.54 -0.36 18.76
N ARG A 434 21.48 -0.61 19.54
CA ARG A 434 20.46 0.41 19.86
C ARG A 434 21.08 1.62 20.55
N LYS A 435 21.91 1.41 21.56
CA LYS A 435 22.65 2.47 22.24
C LYS A 435 23.46 3.33 21.26
N ARG A 436 24.22 2.70 20.37
CA ARG A 436 25.03 3.41 19.38
C ARG A 436 24.18 4.27 18.44
N LEU A 437 23.06 3.74 17.94
CA LEU A 437 22.13 4.50 17.10
C LEU A 437 21.53 5.72 17.82
N ILE A 438 21.32 5.63 19.14
CA ILE A 438 20.83 6.72 19.98
C ILE A 438 21.94 7.74 20.23
N GLU A 439 23.15 7.29 20.61
CA GLU A 439 24.27 8.18 20.89
C GLU A 439 24.77 8.91 19.64
N ASP A 440 24.70 8.27 18.48
CA ASP A 440 24.99 8.88 17.16
C ASP A 440 23.82 9.76 16.64
N ASP A 441 22.77 9.92 17.44
CA ASP A 441 21.61 10.81 17.23
C ASP A 441 20.78 10.52 15.97
N TYR A 442 20.71 9.26 15.51
CA TYR A 442 19.89 8.88 14.37
C TYR A 442 18.42 8.73 14.70
N VAL A 443 18.06 8.26 15.91
CA VAL A 443 16.67 8.01 16.30
C VAL A 443 15.92 9.32 16.52
N GLU A 444 14.83 9.54 15.79
CA GLU A 444 14.03 10.76 15.85
C GLU A 444 12.72 10.57 16.64
N CYS A 445 11.94 9.53 16.29
CA CYS A 445 10.67 9.26 16.95
C CYS A 445 10.43 7.76 17.08
N MET A 446 9.74 7.37 18.16
CA MET A 446 9.28 6.01 18.42
C MET A 446 7.76 6.00 18.60
N VAL A 447 7.05 5.21 17.80
CA VAL A 447 5.59 5.05 17.92
C VAL A 447 5.29 3.61 18.35
N ALA A 448 4.67 3.43 19.53
CA ALA A 448 4.16 2.13 19.95
C ALA A 448 2.75 1.94 19.39
N LEU A 449 2.54 0.87 18.62
CA LEU A 449 1.27 0.58 17.97
C LEU A 449 0.36 -0.30 18.85
N PRO A 450 -0.97 -0.23 18.69
CA PRO A 450 -1.89 -1.15 19.32
C PRO A 450 -1.67 -2.58 18.82
N GLY A 451 -2.07 -3.55 19.63
CA GLY A 451 -2.13 -4.95 19.17
C GLY A 451 -3.24 -5.18 18.15
N GLN A 452 -3.20 -6.33 17.48
CA GLN A 452 -4.25 -6.80 16.56
C GLN A 452 -4.39 -5.98 15.25
N LEU A 453 -3.41 -5.16 14.88
CA LEU A 453 -3.41 -4.46 13.59
C LEU A 453 -3.09 -5.38 12.41
N PHE A 454 -2.33 -6.45 12.64
CA PHE A 454 -1.90 -7.36 11.59
C PHE A 454 -2.74 -8.63 11.56
N THR A 455 -3.17 -9.04 10.37
CA THR A 455 -3.98 -10.25 10.15
C THR A 455 -3.21 -11.53 10.46
N ASN A 456 -1.88 -11.51 10.25
CA ASN A 456 -1.03 -12.70 10.27
C ASN A 456 -0.23 -12.85 11.56
N THR A 457 -0.22 -11.85 12.43
CA THR A 457 0.49 -11.90 13.70
C THR A 457 -0.21 -11.07 14.77
N GLN A 458 -0.17 -11.58 16.00
CA GLN A 458 -0.60 -10.83 17.19
C GLN A 458 0.57 -10.13 17.88
N ILE A 459 1.78 -10.21 17.31
CA ILE A 459 2.97 -9.59 17.87
C ILE A 459 2.77 -8.08 17.86
N PRO A 460 2.85 -7.41 19.02
CA PRO A 460 2.79 -5.95 19.06
C PRO A 460 3.98 -5.36 18.31
N ALA A 461 3.70 -4.34 17.50
CA ALA A 461 4.70 -3.68 16.68
C ALA A 461 4.92 -2.23 17.09
N CYS A 462 6.05 -1.69 16.66
CA CYS A 462 6.42 -0.29 16.81
C CYS A 462 6.99 0.25 15.51
N ILE A 463 6.93 1.55 15.32
CA ILE A 463 7.58 2.23 14.21
C ILE A 463 8.79 3.00 14.73
N TRP A 464 9.94 2.74 14.12
CA TRP A 464 11.16 3.49 14.31
C TRP A 464 11.27 4.57 13.24
N PHE A 465 11.33 5.83 13.64
CA PHE A 465 11.66 6.93 12.74
C PHE A 465 13.11 7.34 13.00
N LEU A 466 13.92 7.31 11.95
CA LEU A 466 15.31 7.76 12.00
C LEU A 466 15.57 8.79 10.91
N THR A 467 16.52 9.69 11.18
CA THR A 467 17.02 10.67 10.21
C THR A 467 18.52 10.83 10.34
N ARG A 468 19.19 11.27 9.27
CA ARG A 468 20.60 11.66 9.31
C ARG A 468 20.81 13.13 9.62
N ASP A 469 19.75 13.94 9.58
CA ASP A 469 19.83 15.38 9.84
C ASP A 469 18.65 15.84 10.72
N LYS A 470 18.89 15.93 12.02
CA LYS A 470 17.94 16.50 12.97
C LYS A 470 17.99 18.03 13.03
N GLN A 471 18.97 18.66 12.41
CA GLN A 471 19.10 20.11 12.43
C GLN A 471 18.17 20.77 11.43
N ASN A 472 18.10 20.25 10.21
CA ASN A 472 17.27 20.80 9.13
C ASN A 472 16.26 19.77 8.63
N GLY A 473 16.73 18.64 8.10
CA GLY A 473 15.93 17.59 7.53
C GLY A 473 15.13 18.00 6.28
N PHE A 474 14.56 17.03 5.60
CA PHE A 474 13.68 17.26 4.46
C PHE A 474 12.29 17.69 4.98
N ALA A 475 11.80 18.84 4.57
CA ALA A 475 10.45 19.31 4.85
C ALA A 475 9.81 19.87 3.59
N LEU A 476 8.49 19.72 3.46
CA LEU A 476 7.75 20.22 2.29
C LEU A 476 7.99 21.72 2.07
N ASP A 477 7.71 22.56 3.04
CA ASP A 477 7.87 24.01 2.93
C ASP A 477 8.13 24.70 4.27
N LYS A 478 8.17 23.93 5.37
CA LYS A 478 8.38 24.49 6.70
C LYS A 478 9.77 24.11 7.21
N LYS A 479 10.49 25.10 7.69
CA LYS A 479 11.78 24.91 8.33
C LYS A 479 11.59 24.09 9.60
N LYS A 480 12.20 22.91 9.66
CA LYS A 480 12.26 22.11 10.88
C LYS A 480 13.20 22.80 11.89
N ARG A 481 12.85 22.73 13.17
CA ARG A 481 13.74 23.20 14.25
C ARG A 481 14.94 22.27 14.44
N ASP A 482 15.95 22.73 15.13
CA ASP A 482 17.05 21.87 15.59
C ASP A 482 16.54 20.93 16.71
N ARG A 483 16.61 19.63 16.47
CA ARG A 483 16.11 18.56 17.35
C ARG A 483 17.24 17.63 17.82
N ARG A 484 18.49 18.05 17.66
CA ARG A 484 19.63 17.24 18.08
C ARG A 484 19.58 16.91 19.57
N GLY A 485 19.81 15.64 19.91
CA GLY A 485 19.72 15.12 21.26
C GLY A 485 18.31 15.04 21.83
N GLU A 486 17.27 15.16 21.00
CA GLU A 486 15.86 15.02 21.38
C GLU A 486 15.25 13.79 20.70
N PHE A 487 14.27 13.17 21.39
CA PHE A 487 13.60 11.96 20.98
C PHE A 487 12.10 12.08 21.29
N LEU A 488 11.26 11.95 20.25
CA LEU A 488 9.81 11.95 20.45
C LEU A 488 9.33 10.51 20.71
N PHE A 489 8.54 10.34 21.75
CA PHE A 489 7.84 9.10 22.06
C PHE A 489 6.32 9.29 21.90
N ILE A 490 5.67 8.42 21.11
CA ILE A 490 4.22 8.40 20.93
C ILE A 490 3.69 7.02 21.32
N ASP A 491 2.77 6.97 22.25
CA ASP A 491 2.11 5.75 22.69
C ASP A 491 0.70 5.68 22.09
N ALA A 492 0.58 5.03 20.94
CA ALA A 492 -0.69 4.83 20.25
C ALA A 492 -1.41 3.53 20.64
N ARG A 493 -0.93 2.77 21.65
CA ARG A 493 -1.44 1.45 22.00
C ARG A 493 -2.93 1.42 22.36
N GLN A 494 -3.49 2.52 22.81
CA GLN A 494 -4.91 2.65 23.16
C GLN A 494 -5.77 3.23 22.03
N MET A 495 -5.17 3.64 20.88
CA MET A 495 -5.85 4.22 19.75
C MET A 495 -6.46 3.16 18.82
N GLY A 496 -7.29 3.60 17.89
CA GLY A 496 -7.96 2.75 16.93
C GLY A 496 -9.23 2.09 17.47
N TYR A 497 -9.94 1.41 16.58
CA TYR A 497 -11.20 0.71 16.84
C TYR A 497 -11.13 -0.76 16.41
N MET A 498 -12.00 -1.59 16.96
CA MET A 498 -12.12 -2.97 16.51
C MET A 498 -12.94 -3.02 15.22
N LYS A 499 -12.26 -3.29 14.09
CA LYS A 499 -12.88 -3.45 12.76
C LYS A 499 -13.76 -4.70 12.70
N ASP A 500 -13.30 -5.75 13.38
CA ASP A 500 -14.04 -7.00 13.58
C ASP A 500 -13.70 -7.61 14.96
N ARG A 501 -14.01 -8.87 15.18
CA ARG A 501 -13.76 -9.56 16.48
C ARG A 501 -12.27 -9.77 16.79
N VAL A 502 -11.39 -9.66 15.79
CA VAL A 502 -9.98 -10.04 15.88
C VAL A 502 -9.07 -8.88 15.53
N LEU A 503 -9.46 -8.07 14.53
CA LEU A 503 -8.63 -7.02 13.95
C LEU A 503 -9.03 -5.63 14.47
N ARG A 504 -8.00 -4.86 14.78
CA ARG A 504 -8.07 -3.43 15.06
C ARG A 504 -7.63 -2.65 13.81
N ASP A 505 -8.14 -1.45 13.64
CA ASP A 505 -7.71 -0.52 12.59
C ASP A 505 -7.65 0.91 13.15
N PHE A 506 -6.89 1.80 12.51
CA PHE A 506 -6.89 3.22 12.85
C PHE A 506 -8.02 3.94 12.12
N THR A 507 -8.61 4.92 12.79
CA THR A 507 -9.43 5.92 12.11
C THR A 507 -8.54 6.96 11.43
N PRO A 508 -9.04 7.70 10.42
CA PRO A 508 -8.34 8.86 9.87
C PRO A 508 -7.92 9.89 10.93
N ASP A 509 -8.80 10.15 11.90
CA ASP A 509 -8.51 11.07 13.03
C ASP A 509 -7.34 10.56 13.90
N ASP A 510 -7.22 9.25 14.10
CA ASP A 510 -6.08 8.66 14.82
C ASP A 510 -4.78 8.90 14.07
N ILE A 511 -4.78 8.66 12.75
CA ILE A 511 -3.63 8.87 11.88
C ILE A 511 -3.22 10.34 11.89
N GLN A 512 -4.19 11.23 11.68
CA GLN A 512 -3.97 12.67 11.66
C GLN A 512 -3.40 13.17 13.00
N LYS A 513 -3.96 12.72 14.12
CA LYS A 513 -3.48 13.09 15.46
C LYS A 513 -2.02 12.71 15.68
N ILE A 514 -1.62 11.50 15.28
CA ILE A 514 -0.24 11.02 15.42
C ILE A 514 0.70 11.84 14.50
N ALA A 515 0.31 12.02 13.23
CA ALA A 515 1.09 12.76 12.25
C ALA A 515 1.26 14.23 12.63
N ASP A 516 0.17 14.92 13.04
CA ASP A 516 0.20 16.31 13.47
C ASP A 516 1.09 16.52 14.71
N THR A 517 1.04 15.58 15.66
CA THR A 517 1.92 15.60 16.84
C THR A 517 3.39 15.55 16.43
N PHE A 518 3.73 14.64 15.50
CA PHE A 518 5.10 14.51 15.00
C PHE A 518 5.55 15.77 14.25
N HIS A 519 4.71 16.33 13.38
CA HIS A 519 5.03 17.53 12.61
C HIS A 519 5.12 18.77 13.50
N ALA A 520 4.21 18.94 14.45
CA ALA A 520 4.26 20.03 15.42
C ALA A 520 5.56 19.98 16.24
N TRP A 521 5.97 18.78 16.68
CA TRP A 521 7.24 18.60 17.37
C TRP A 521 8.45 18.92 16.48
N GLN A 522 8.44 18.49 15.20
CA GLN A 522 9.50 18.81 14.26
C GLN A 522 9.62 20.31 13.95
N GLN A 523 8.51 21.01 13.92
CA GLN A 523 8.44 22.45 13.62
C GLN A 523 8.68 23.32 14.87
N GLY A 524 8.38 22.79 16.07
CA GLY A 524 8.46 23.52 17.33
C GLY A 524 7.30 24.49 17.54
N GLU A 525 6.20 24.30 16.79
CA GLU A 525 4.99 25.12 16.87
C GLU A 525 3.79 24.23 17.21
N GLY A 526 3.09 24.53 18.30
CA GLY A 526 1.87 23.82 18.70
C GLY A 526 2.10 22.43 19.32
N TYR A 527 3.34 22.04 19.60
CA TYR A 527 3.65 20.79 20.30
C TYR A 527 3.64 21.01 21.82
N GLU A 528 2.97 20.12 22.52
CA GLU A 528 2.99 19.98 23.97
C GLU A 528 3.09 18.50 24.34
N ASP A 529 3.80 18.18 25.43
CA ASP A 529 3.80 16.85 26.01
C ASP A 529 2.41 16.52 26.55
N VAL A 530 1.89 15.32 26.19
CA VAL A 530 0.57 14.88 26.65
C VAL A 530 0.73 13.57 27.41
N ALA A 531 0.41 13.60 28.70
CA ALA A 531 0.50 12.44 29.58
C ALA A 531 -0.31 11.25 29.01
N GLY A 532 0.35 10.08 28.95
CA GLY A 532 -0.21 8.85 28.39
C GLY A 532 -0.24 8.79 26.85
N PHE A 533 0.18 9.84 26.14
CA PHE A 533 0.17 9.85 24.67
C PHE A 533 1.52 10.22 24.04
N CYS A 534 2.08 11.40 24.33
CA CYS A 534 3.36 11.80 23.72
C CYS A 534 4.26 12.54 24.67
N TYR A 535 5.58 12.40 24.47
CA TYR A 535 6.60 13.03 25.29
C TYR A 535 7.91 13.24 24.51
N SER A 536 8.51 14.43 24.66
CA SER A 536 9.80 14.79 24.06
C SER A 536 10.93 14.65 25.09
N ALA A 537 11.66 13.54 25.05
CA ALA A 537 12.80 13.29 25.95
C ALA A 537 14.10 13.86 25.40
N LYS A 538 15.02 14.20 26.30
CA LYS A 538 16.43 14.52 26.00
C LYS A 538 17.32 13.28 26.12
N LEU A 539 18.47 13.30 25.45
CA LEU A 539 19.44 12.19 25.46
C LEU A 539 19.83 11.75 26.88
N GLU A 540 19.98 12.68 27.81
CA GLU A 540 20.33 12.39 29.21
C GLU A 540 19.25 11.54 29.90
N GLU A 541 17.99 11.76 29.54
CA GLU A 541 16.86 10.98 30.06
C GLU A 541 16.85 9.58 29.45
N VAL A 542 17.08 9.47 28.13
CA VAL A 542 17.18 8.18 27.45
C VAL A 542 18.34 7.33 28.00
N ARG A 543 19.47 7.96 28.36
CA ARG A 543 20.59 7.31 29.07
C ARG A 543 20.20 6.80 30.45
N LYS A 544 19.41 7.56 31.23
CA LYS A 544 18.87 7.12 32.53
C LYS A 544 17.96 5.90 32.42
N HIS A 545 17.28 5.77 31.30
CA HIS A 545 16.46 4.60 30.98
C HIS A 545 17.24 3.50 30.25
N GLU A 546 18.58 3.47 30.35
CA GLU A 546 19.45 2.43 29.77
C GLU A 546 19.24 2.25 28.26
N HIS A 547 18.98 3.35 27.55
CA HIS A 547 18.70 3.39 26.11
C HIS A 547 17.50 2.51 25.67
N VAL A 548 16.56 2.23 26.57
CA VAL A 548 15.28 1.59 26.23
C VAL A 548 14.34 2.63 25.63
N LEU A 549 13.76 2.32 24.48
CA LEU A 549 12.94 3.25 23.68
C LEU A 549 11.43 2.97 23.75
N THR A 550 10.95 2.26 24.75
CA THR A 550 9.52 1.94 24.90
C THR A 550 8.74 3.19 25.31
N PRO A 551 7.84 3.74 24.45
CA PRO A 551 7.15 5.01 24.72
C PRO A 551 6.45 5.09 26.06
N GLY A 552 5.81 4.01 26.52
CA GLY A 552 5.12 3.98 27.82
C GLY A 552 6.03 4.23 29.04
N ARG A 553 7.35 4.25 28.89
CA ARG A 553 8.28 4.65 29.97
C ARG A 553 8.42 6.15 30.10
N TYR A 554 8.11 6.88 29.03
CA TYR A 554 8.34 8.33 28.90
C TYR A 554 7.05 9.14 29.02
N VAL A 555 5.96 8.66 28.40
CA VAL A 555 4.70 9.42 28.33
C VAL A 555 3.93 9.52 29.66
N GLY A 556 4.33 8.77 30.68
CA GLY A 556 3.64 8.74 31.98
C GLY A 556 2.28 8.01 31.90
N ALA A 557 1.53 8.08 32.97
CA ALA A 557 0.15 7.60 33.01
C ALA A 557 -0.78 8.72 32.53
N ALA A 558 -1.75 8.39 31.67
CA ALA A 558 -2.85 9.31 31.39
C ALA A 558 -3.53 9.72 32.71
N GLU A 559 -3.87 10.97 32.85
CA GLU A 559 -4.75 11.40 33.93
C GLU A 559 -6.05 10.61 33.80
N GLN A 560 -6.28 9.70 34.76
CA GLN A 560 -7.59 9.08 34.87
C GLN A 560 -8.53 10.18 35.36
N GLU A 561 -9.55 10.50 34.57
CA GLU A 561 -10.69 11.24 35.10
C GLU A 561 -11.11 10.50 36.38
N GLU A 562 -10.97 11.13 37.52
CA GLU A 562 -11.49 10.60 38.76
C GLU A 562 -13.00 10.46 38.55
N ASP A 563 -13.49 9.23 38.51
CA ASP A 563 -14.93 8.93 38.37
C ASP A 563 -15.75 9.44 39.55
N GLY A 564 -15.11 10.21 40.45
CA GLY A 564 -15.73 10.83 41.62
C GLY A 564 -16.24 9.83 42.65
N GLU A 565 -16.12 8.52 42.40
CA GLU A 565 -16.52 7.46 43.33
C GLU A 565 -15.37 7.17 44.32
N PRO A 566 -15.54 7.38 45.64
CA PRO A 566 -14.50 7.05 46.60
C PRO A 566 -14.05 5.59 46.48
N PHE A 567 -12.74 5.36 46.53
CA PHE A 567 -12.14 4.02 46.35
C PHE A 567 -12.82 2.95 47.21
N SER A 568 -13.21 3.29 48.48
CA SER A 568 -13.87 2.39 49.38
C SER A 568 -15.27 1.96 48.90
N GLU A 569 -16.04 2.88 48.30
CA GLU A 569 -17.36 2.63 47.74
C GLU A 569 -17.27 1.78 46.46
N LYS A 570 -16.33 2.14 45.59
CA LYS A 570 -16.03 1.38 44.37
C LYS A 570 -15.60 -0.05 44.68
N MET A 571 -14.72 -0.25 45.67
CA MET A 571 -14.28 -1.57 46.11
C MET A 571 -15.42 -2.39 46.70
N GLN A 572 -16.30 -1.78 47.50
CA GLN A 572 -17.47 -2.47 48.05
C GLN A 572 -18.41 -2.92 46.92
N ARG A 573 -18.70 -2.04 45.97
CA ARG A 573 -19.57 -2.36 44.84
C ARG A 573 -18.97 -3.45 43.94
N LEU A 574 -17.69 -3.35 43.60
CA LEU A 574 -17.01 -4.34 42.76
C LEU A 574 -16.88 -5.69 43.44
N THR A 575 -16.62 -5.72 44.77
CA THR A 575 -16.58 -6.94 45.56
C THR A 575 -17.96 -7.61 45.64
N ALA A 576 -19.04 -6.83 45.81
CA ALA A 576 -20.39 -7.36 45.78
C ALA A 576 -20.74 -7.95 44.39
N GLN A 577 -20.41 -7.27 43.30
CA GLN A 577 -20.59 -7.78 41.93
C GLN A 577 -19.79 -9.08 41.70
N LEU A 578 -18.56 -9.16 42.17
CA LEU A 578 -17.72 -10.34 42.06
C LEU A 578 -18.32 -11.55 42.79
N VAL A 579 -18.85 -11.34 43.98
CA VAL A 579 -19.56 -12.40 44.75
C VAL A 579 -20.80 -12.88 43.98
N GLU A 580 -21.57 -11.97 43.39
CA GLU A 580 -22.73 -12.31 42.56
C GLU A 580 -22.34 -13.12 41.33
N GLN A 581 -21.27 -12.71 40.64
CA GLN A 581 -20.73 -13.41 39.47
C GLN A 581 -20.22 -14.82 39.84
N PHE A 582 -19.57 -14.99 40.98
CA PHE A 582 -19.16 -16.30 41.44
C PHE A 582 -20.37 -17.21 41.75
N ALA A 583 -21.42 -16.66 42.35
CA ALA A 583 -22.63 -17.40 42.60
C ALA A 583 -23.34 -17.84 41.31
N GLU A 584 -23.37 -16.95 40.29
CA GLU A 584 -23.94 -17.27 38.98
C GLU A 584 -23.07 -18.28 38.21
N SER A 585 -21.74 -18.16 38.25
CA SER A 585 -20.81 -19.13 37.70
C SER A 585 -21.02 -20.53 38.27
N ALA A 586 -21.20 -20.64 39.60
CA ALA A 586 -21.47 -21.92 40.26
C ALA A 586 -22.80 -22.54 39.80
N LYS A 587 -23.86 -21.72 39.62
CA LYS A 587 -25.14 -22.20 39.09
C LYS A 587 -25.02 -22.69 37.65
N LEU A 588 -24.30 -21.95 36.81
CA LEU A 588 -24.05 -22.32 35.42
C LEU A 588 -23.22 -23.61 35.33
N GLU A 589 -22.22 -23.78 36.17
CA GLU A 589 -21.43 -25.00 36.25
C GLU A 589 -22.28 -26.23 36.54
N VAL A 590 -23.19 -26.13 37.53
CA VAL A 590 -24.13 -27.21 37.87
C VAL A 590 -25.08 -27.50 36.71
N ALA A 591 -25.57 -26.47 36.01
CA ALA A 591 -26.48 -26.64 34.88
C ALA A 591 -25.74 -27.31 33.68
N ILE A 592 -24.50 -26.91 33.39
CA ILE A 592 -23.67 -27.53 32.36
C ILE A 592 -23.40 -29.00 32.67
N LYS A 593 -22.96 -29.33 33.90
CA LYS A 593 -22.74 -30.71 34.34
C LYS A 593 -24.01 -31.57 34.23
N LYS A 594 -25.17 -31.02 34.61
CA LYS A 594 -26.46 -31.69 34.47
C LYS A 594 -26.84 -31.96 33.01
N ASN A 595 -26.65 -30.97 32.12
CA ASN A 595 -26.96 -31.10 30.71
C ASN A 595 -26.03 -32.11 30.02
N LEU A 596 -24.74 -32.10 30.34
CA LEU A 596 -23.76 -33.07 29.82
C LEU A 596 -24.08 -34.49 30.31
N ALA A 597 -24.44 -34.66 31.58
CA ALA A 597 -24.87 -35.96 32.10
C ALA A 597 -26.14 -36.47 31.40
N GLY A 598 -27.09 -35.59 31.05
CA GLY A 598 -28.27 -35.93 30.25
C GLY A 598 -27.95 -36.38 28.82
N LEU A 599 -26.79 -36.00 28.29
CA LEU A 599 -26.27 -36.42 27.00
C LEU A 599 -25.33 -37.64 27.10
N GLY A 600 -25.14 -38.21 28.28
CA GLY A 600 -24.28 -39.39 28.50
C GLY A 600 -22.78 -39.05 28.73
N TYR A 601 -22.42 -37.79 28.94
CA TYR A 601 -21.06 -37.35 29.26
C TYR A 601 -20.95 -36.94 30.73
N VAL A 602 -20.04 -37.57 31.46
CA VAL A 602 -19.75 -37.22 32.86
C VAL A 602 -18.48 -36.38 32.91
N VAL A 603 -18.57 -35.18 33.48
CA VAL A 603 -17.40 -34.33 33.79
C VAL A 603 -16.99 -34.63 35.24
N GLU A 604 -15.83 -35.28 35.40
CA GLU A 604 -15.20 -35.48 36.72
C GLU A 604 -14.66 -34.13 37.22
N ASN A 605 -14.68 -33.91 38.53
CA ASN A 605 -14.30 -32.65 39.19
C ASN A 605 -12.83 -32.33 39.04
#